data_5cb8557afcca708c0cbbd75a7f158e59
#
_entry.id   5cb8557afcca708c0cbbd75a7f158e59
#
_cell.length_a   1.000
_cell.length_b   1.000
_cell.length_c   1.000
_cell.angle_alpha   90.00
_cell.angle_beta   90.00
_cell.angle_gamma   90.00
#
_symmetry.space_group_name_H-M   'P 1'
#
loop_
_entity.id
_entity.type
_entity.pdbx_description
1 polymer ?
#
loop_
_entity_poly.entity_id
_entity_poly.type
_entity_poly.pdbx_seq_one_letter_code
_entity_poly.pdbx_strand_id
1 'polypeptide(L)'
;NVARGGVVDLDELIRCLDTGKVSSAVLDVTTPEPLPQDSALWSHPNVHITCHSSAWTDGLRVRLLDLFVDNLRRYVSDEPLLNVVDFKRGY
;
A
#
# COMPACT_ATOMS: atom_id res chain seq x y z
N ASN A 1 -2.65 7.60 -0.18
CA ASN A 1 -1.54 6.65 -0.19
C ASN A 1 -2.10 5.22 -0.23
N VAL A 2 -1.86 4.52 -1.33
CA VAL A 2 -2.23 3.10 -1.53
C VAL A 2 -0.98 2.23 -1.74
N ALA A 3 0.21 2.78 -1.51
CA ALA A 3 1.47 2.11 -1.77
C ALA A 3 2.06 1.47 -0.50
N ARG A 4 2.75 2.26 0.30
CA ARG A 4 3.33 1.83 1.59
C ARG A 4 3.32 3.00 2.56
N GLY A 5 3.10 2.72 3.86
CA GLY A 5 3.05 3.75 4.90
C GLY A 5 4.28 4.64 4.94
N GLY A 6 5.46 4.08 4.85
CA GLY A 6 6.73 4.80 4.89
C GLY A 6 7.00 5.78 3.72
N VAL A 7 6.09 5.86 2.73
CA VAL A 7 6.19 6.86 1.65
C VAL A 7 5.75 8.24 2.12
N VAL A 8 4.98 8.31 3.22
CA VAL A 8 4.43 9.54 3.77
C VAL A 8 4.89 9.72 5.21
N ASP A 9 5.46 10.86 5.52
CA ASP A 9 5.69 11.30 6.90
C ASP A 9 4.35 11.73 7.49
N LEU A 10 3.83 10.96 8.45
CA LEU A 10 2.49 11.18 9.00
C LEU A 10 2.42 12.43 9.89
N ASP A 11 3.50 12.78 10.60
CA ASP A 11 3.55 13.99 11.43
C ASP A 11 3.55 15.24 10.56
N GLU A 12 4.32 15.22 9.46
CA GLU A 12 4.30 16.30 8.48
C GLU A 12 2.97 16.40 7.75
N LEU A 13 2.34 15.27 7.45
CA LEU A 13 1.01 15.24 6.84
C LEU A 13 -0.03 15.94 7.72
N ILE A 14 -0.06 15.65 9.03
CA ILE A 14 -0.96 16.31 9.98
C ILE A 14 -0.73 17.83 9.96
N ARG A 15 0.53 18.27 10.04
CA ARG A 15 0.85 19.71 9.98
C ARG A 15 0.39 20.38 8.67
N CYS A 16 0.52 19.67 7.55
CA CYS A 16 0.06 20.17 6.26
C CYS A 16 -1.47 20.23 6.16
N LEU A 17 -2.17 19.29 6.78
CA LEU A 17 -3.65 19.28 6.86
C LEU A 17 -4.15 20.43 7.76
N ASP A 18 -3.55 20.60 8.95
CA ASP A 18 -3.91 21.65 9.91
C ASP A 18 -3.71 23.06 9.34
N THR A 19 -2.67 23.24 8.54
CA THR A 19 -2.38 24.55 7.90
C THR A 19 -3.13 24.75 6.59
N GLY A 20 -3.89 23.76 6.13
CA GLY A 20 -4.60 23.80 4.84
C GLY A 20 -3.71 23.69 3.61
N LYS A 21 -2.42 23.39 3.77
CA LYS A 21 -1.50 23.13 2.66
C LYS A 21 -1.89 21.87 1.90
N VAL A 22 -2.41 20.86 2.61
CA VAL A 22 -3.09 19.70 2.07
C VAL A 22 -4.55 19.77 2.50
N SER A 23 -5.47 19.62 1.58
CA SER A 23 -6.90 19.75 1.88
C SER A 23 -7.50 18.49 2.50
N SER A 24 -7.04 17.33 2.12
CA SER A 24 -7.48 16.03 2.65
C SER A 24 -6.48 14.92 2.34
N ALA A 25 -6.57 13.83 3.09
CA ALA A 25 -5.77 12.64 2.87
C ALA A 25 -6.65 11.38 2.91
N VAL A 26 -6.34 10.43 2.01
CA VAL A 26 -6.91 9.08 2.02
C VAL A 26 -5.75 8.09 2.15
N LEU A 27 -5.73 7.34 3.23
CA LEU A 27 -4.64 6.46 3.60
C LEU A 27 -5.14 5.01 3.69
N ASP A 28 -4.70 4.16 2.77
CA ASP A 28 -4.95 2.72 2.84
C ASP A 28 -3.82 1.99 3.60
N VAL A 29 -2.70 2.67 3.78
CA VAL A 29 -1.50 2.18 4.47
C VAL A 29 -0.92 3.26 5.38
N THR A 30 -0.36 2.84 6.52
CA THR A 30 0.25 3.72 7.52
C THR A 30 1.59 3.16 8.00
N THR A 31 2.33 3.93 8.77
CA THR A 31 3.53 3.47 9.49
C THR A 31 3.51 4.09 10.89
N PRO A 32 3.46 3.27 11.97
CA PRO A 32 3.35 1.81 11.95
C PRO A 32 1.99 1.30 11.44
N GLU A 33 1.92 0.02 11.16
CA GLU A 33 0.68 -0.66 10.79
C GLU A 33 0.53 -1.92 11.67
N PRO A 34 -0.55 -2.05 12.47
CA PRO A 34 -1.72 -1.15 12.56
C PRO A 34 -1.37 0.25 13.11
N LEU A 35 -2.14 1.26 12.67
CA LEU A 35 -2.01 2.62 13.21
C LEU A 35 -2.37 2.63 14.71
N PRO A 36 -1.54 3.24 15.60
CA PRO A 36 -1.83 3.32 17.02
C PRO A 36 -3.19 3.94 17.32
N GLN A 37 -3.86 3.44 18.37
CA GLN A 37 -5.21 3.88 18.72
C GLN A 37 -5.29 5.36 19.13
N ASP A 38 -4.20 5.91 19.64
CA ASP A 38 -4.05 7.30 20.06
C ASP A 38 -3.59 8.25 18.94
N SER A 39 -3.44 7.75 17.72
CA SER A 39 -3.04 8.57 16.59
C SER A 39 -4.07 9.66 16.28
N ALA A 40 -3.61 10.90 16.13
CA ALA A 40 -4.43 12.04 15.76
C ALA A 40 -5.13 11.87 14.39
N LEU A 41 -4.61 11.00 13.53
CA LEU A 41 -5.19 10.72 12.22
C LEU A 41 -6.60 10.10 12.31
N TRP A 42 -6.91 9.37 13.41
CA TRP A 42 -8.24 8.77 13.58
C TRP A 42 -9.36 9.80 13.73
N SER A 43 -9.04 10.94 14.34
CA SER A 43 -10.01 12.00 14.62
C SER A 43 -9.91 13.20 13.70
N HIS A 44 -8.92 13.23 12.79
CA HIS A 44 -8.73 14.37 11.90
C HIS A 44 -9.84 14.45 10.85
N PRO A 45 -10.57 15.59 10.74
CA PRO A 45 -11.79 15.69 9.91
C PRO A 45 -11.53 15.50 8.41
N ASN A 46 -10.31 15.76 7.96
CA ASN A 46 -9.92 15.67 6.55
C ASN A 46 -9.10 14.40 6.23
N VAL A 47 -9.13 13.38 7.10
CA VAL A 47 -8.42 12.12 6.89
C VAL A 47 -9.43 10.98 6.79
N HIS A 48 -9.25 10.15 5.77
CA HIS A 48 -9.97 8.89 5.60
C HIS A 48 -8.97 7.74 5.61
N ILE A 49 -9.20 6.75 6.46
CA ILE A 49 -8.33 5.57 6.58
C ILE A 49 -9.11 4.34 6.14
N THR A 50 -8.51 3.53 5.29
CA THR A 50 -9.03 2.22 4.88
C THR A 50 -8.11 1.11 5.38
N CYS A 51 -8.56 -0.12 5.31
CA CYS A 51 -7.94 -1.26 6.01
C CYS A 51 -6.91 -2.02 5.16
N HIS A 52 -6.06 -1.32 4.43
CA HIS A 52 -5.05 -1.91 3.53
C HIS A 52 -5.69 -2.87 2.51
N SER A 53 -6.73 -2.40 1.85
CA SER A 53 -7.56 -3.20 0.96
C SER A 53 -7.61 -2.68 -0.48
N SER A 54 -6.80 -1.68 -0.83
CA SER A 54 -6.80 -1.05 -2.16
C SER A 54 -6.52 -2.01 -3.31
N ALA A 55 -5.83 -3.12 -3.05
CA ALA A 55 -5.59 -4.17 -4.03
C ALA A 55 -6.81 -5.11 -4.27
N TRP A 56 -7.81 -5.08 -3.40
CA TRP A 56 -8.97 -5.96 -3.48
C TRP A 56 -9.92 -5.48 -4.57
N THR A 57 -9.84 -6.11 -5.72
CA THR A 57 -10.66 -5.79 -6.90
C THR A 57 -11.26 -7.05 -7.48
N ASP A 58 -12.35 -6.89 -8.24
CA ASP A 58 -12.88 -7.97 -9.06
C ASP A 58 -11.77 -8.49 -9.98
N GLY A 59 -11.61 -9.79 -10.05
CA GLY A 59 -10.56 -10.42 -10.87
C GLY A 59 -9.16 -10.45 -10.24
N LEU A 60 -8.91 -9.91 -9.02
CA LEU A 60 -7.60 -10.02 -8.35
C LEU A 60 -7.14 -11.48 -8.27
N ARG A 61 -8.04 -12.38 -7.85
CA ARG A 61 -7.73 -13.81 -7.72
C ARG A 61 -7.34 -14.44 -9.04
N VAL A 62 -8.02 -14.08 -10.12
CA VAL A 62 -7.72 -14.59 -11.46
C VAL A 62 -6.33 -14.14 -11.89
N ARG A 63 -6.02 -12.84 -11.77
CA ARG A 63 -4.69 -12.31 -12.12
C ARG A 63 -3.56 -12.93 -11.32
N LEU A 64 -3.78 -13.19 -10.02
CA LEU A 64 -2.79 -13.86 -9.18
C LEU A 64 -2.56 -15.30 -9.60
N LEU A 65 -3.64 -16.04 -9.93
CA LEU A 65 -3.54 -17.40 -10.41
C LEU A 65 -2.87 -17.47 -11.77
N ASP A 66 -3.20 -16.59 -12.69
CA ASP A 66 -2.57 -16.51 -14.01
C ASP A 66 -1.06 -16.27 -13.89
N LEU A 67 -0.66 -15.28 -13.08
CA LEU A 67 0.75 -15.00 -12.82
C LEU A 67 1.47 -16.19 -12.17
N PHE A 68 0.81 -16.85 -11.22
CA PHE A 68 1.37 -18.05 -10.58
C PHE A 68 1.57 -19.18 -11.59
N VAL A 69 0.56 -19.46 -12.43
CA VAL A 69 0.64 -20.53 -13.46
C VAL A 69 1.72 -20.20 -14.48
N ASP A 70 1.82 -18.96 -14.91
CA ASP A 70 2.88 -18.52 -15.84
C ASP A 70 4.26 -18.69 -15.23
N ASN A 71 4.45 -18.28 -13.98
CA ASN A 71 5.72 -18.48 -13.30
C ASN A 71 6.05 -19.95 -13.05
N LEU A 72 5.05 -20.79 -12.78
CA LEU A 72 5.27 -22.24 -12.66
C LEU A 72 5.75 -22.85 -13.99
N ARG A 73 5.14 -22.46 -15.12
CA ARG A 73 5.58 -22.90 -16.46
C ARG A 73 7.00 -22.46 -16.74
N ARG A 74 7.33 -21.19 -16.47
CA ARG A 74 8.67 -20.63 -16.64
C ARG A 74 9.70 -21.36 -15.79
N TYR A 75 9.36 -21.62 -14.52
CA TYR A 75 10.23 -22.35 -13.60
C TYR A 75 10.56 -23.77 -14.10
N VAL A 76 9.56 -24.51 -14.59
CA VAL A 76 9.76 -25.86 -15.13
C VAL A 76 10.55 -25.83 -16.45
N SER A 77 10.49 -24.75 -17.20
CA SER A 77 11.20 -24.56 -18.48
C SER A 77 12.55 -23.85 -18.33
N ASP A 78 13.00 -23.60 -17.10
CA ASP A 78 14.25 -22.85 -16.81
C ASP A 78 14.27 -21.45 -17.45
N GLU A 79 13.10 -20.81 -17.54
CA GLU A 79 12.93 -19.45 -18.04
C GLU A 79 12.94 -18.42 -16.89
N PRO A 80 13.32 -17.15 -17.17
CA PRO A 80 13.24 -16.08 -16.16
C PRO A 80 11.82 -15.91 -15.63
N LEU A 81 11.68 -15.80 -14.30
CA LEU A 81 10.39 -15.56 -13.65
C LEU A 81 9.93 -14.10 -13.84
N LEU A 82 8.61 -13.91 -13.80
CA LEU A 82 7.97 -12.60 -13.81
C LEU A 82 7.87 -12.04 -12.38
N ASN A 83 7.88 -10.72 -12.25
CA ASN A 83 7.69 -10.01 -10.98
C ASN A 83 8.63 -10.46 -9.84
N VAL A 84 9.88 -10.75 -10.19
CA VAL A 84 10.89 -11.10 -9.19
C VAL A 84 11.19 -9.90 -8.31
N VAL A 85 11.11 -10.08 -7.00
CA VAL A 85 11.39 -9.02 -6.01
C VAL A 85 12.88 -8.69 -6.03
N ASP A 86 13.21 -7.42 -6.20
CA ASP A 86 14.55 -6.89 -5.98
C ASP A 86 14.73 -6.61 -4.48
N PHE A 87 15.49 -7.45 -3.79
CA PHE A 87 15.73 -7.32 -2.34
C PHE A 87 16.45 -6.03 -1.94
N LYS A 88 17.14 -5.36 -2.86
CA LYS A 88 17.79 -4.07 -2.57
C LYS A 88 16.79 -2.92 -2.61
N ARG A 89 15.81 -3.01 -3.51
CA ARG A 89 14.73 -2.01 -3.65
C ARG A 89 13.55 -2.29 -2.70
N GLY A 90 13.35 -3.55 -2.30
CA GLY A 90 12.26 -3.97 -1.43
C GLY A 90 10.93 -4.21 -2.16
N TYR A 91 10.93 -4.22 -3.49
CA TYR A 91 9.77 -4.50 -4.33
C TYR A 91 10.16 -5.09 -5.68
#